data_9d82d60887dc4640c75107d9371aaf6c
#
_entry.id   9d82d60887dc4640c75107d9371aaf6c
#
_cell.length_a   1.000
_cell.length_b   1.000
_cell.length_c   1.000
_cell.angle_alpha   90.00
_cell.angle_beta   90.00
_cell.angle_gamma   90.00
#
_symmetry.space_group_name_H-M   'P 1'
#
loop_
_entity.id
_entity.type
_entity.pdbx_description
1 polymer ?
#
loop_
_entity_poly.entity_id
_entity_poly.type
_entity_poly.pdbx_seq_one_letter_code
_entity_poly.pdbx_strand_id
1 'polypeptide(L)'
;PIADYEELARWWDKYAGKRPLFIGEDVERTVKYADPQNPNSHQLNAKRRLHNTLPHVNGTVLWYAKNFCDNIGNYATAMRNGYWKYPALQPMMPFIDDKAPKKPKHVKPIWTDDGYVLFWNAPRGKKWNDVAVKYVVYRFDKGEHINTEDASKIVAITPKTFYKLPYEDGKKKYVYAITSLDRMSNESRVAKKKVKL
;
A
#
# COMPACT_ATOMS: atom_id res chain seq x y z
N PRO A 1 -18.40 -31.68 7.50
CA PRO A 1 -18.85 -30.45 6.84
C PRO A 1 -17.63 -29.58 6.59
N ILE A 2 -17.38 -29.19 5.34
CA ILE A 2 -16.33 -28.25 5.00
C ILE A 2 -16.90 -26.88 5.36
N ALA A 3 -16.24 -26.14 6.24
CA ALA A 3 -16.67 -24.81 6.61
C ALA A 3 -16.57 -23.88 5.37
N ASP A 4 -17.64 -23.17 5.09
CA ASP A 4 -17.69 -22.21 3.99
C ASP A 4 -16.72 -21.06 4.23
N TYR A 5 -15.97 -20.71 3.18
CA TYR A 5 -14.96 -19.66 3.28
C TYR A 5 -15.56 -18.28 3.56
N GLU A 6 -16.69 -17.97 2.93
CA GLU A 6 -17.35 -16.68 3.11
C GLU A 6 -17.95 -16.54 4.51
N GLU A 7 -18.61 -17.58 5.01
CA GLU A 7 -19.16 -17.61 6.37
C GLU A 7 -18.06 -17.40 7.42
N LEU A 8 -16.94 -18.10 7.27
CA LEU A 8 -15.79 -17.94 8.18
C LEU A 8 -15.16 -16.54 8.11
N ALA A 9 -14.97 -16.01 6.90
CA ALA A 9 -14.39 -14.68 6.73
C ALA A 9 -15.27 -13.60 7.37
N ARG A 10 -16.59 -13.67 7.15
CA ARG A 10 -17.58 -12.75 7.75
C ARG A 10 -17.63 -12.90 9.27
N TRP A 11 -17.54 -14.13 9.77
CA TRP A 11 -17.53 -14.37 11.20
C TRP A 11 -16.29 -13.76 11.87
N TRP A 12 -15.10 -13.99 11.32
CA TRP A 12 -13.86 -13.42 11.83
C TRP A 12 -13.86 -11.89 11.74
N ASP A 13 -14.34 -11.32 10.64
CA ASP A 13 -14.48 -9.87 10.48
C ASP A 13 -15.34 -9.25 11.58
N LYS A 14 -16.50 -9.87 11.86
CA LYS A 14 -17.42 -9.43 12.92
C LYS A 14 -16.75 -9.39 14.30
N TYR A 15 -15.84 -10.30 14.58
CA TYR A 15 -15.19 -10.44 15.90
C TYR A 15 -13.76 -9.90 15.95
N ALA A 16 -13.24 -9.31 14.87
CA ALA A 16 -11.90 -8.73 14.82
C ALA A 16 -11.72 -7.50 15.74
N GLY A 17 -12.83 -6.82 16.06
CA GLY A 17 -12.83 -5.60 16.89
C GLY A 17 -12.09 -4.47 16.19
N LYS A 18 -11.10 -3.86 16.88
CA LYS A 18 -10.27 -2.76 16.33
C LYS A 18 -8.95 -3.23 15.72
N ARG A 19 -8.77 -4.54 15.53
CA ARG A 19 -7.51 -5.12 15.03
C ARG A 19 -7.60 -5.41 13.55
N PRO A 20 -6.54 -5.15 12.78
CA PRO A 20 -6.48 -5.58 11.40
C PRO A 20 -6.50 -7.11 11.33
N LEU A 21 -7.36 -7.65 10.46
CA LEU A 21 -7.49 -9.08 10.22
C LEU A 21 -6.74 -9.45 8.93
N PHE A 22 -5.92 -10.52 9.01
CA PHE A 22 -5.28 -11.13 7.86
C PHE A 22 -5.82 -12.55 7.71
N ILE A 23 -6.39 -12.88 6.55
CA ILE A 23 -6.98 -14.18 6.30
C ILE A 23 -5.95 -15.10 5.64
N GLY A 24 -5.75 -16.28 6.22
CA GLY A 24 -4.94 -17.34 5.62
C GLY A 24 -5.62 -17.90 4.37
N GLU A 25 -4.87 -18.03 3.28
CA GLU A 25 -5.40 -18.52 2.00
C GLU A 25 -4.48 -19.56 1.39
N ASP A 26 -5.06 -20.75 1.12
CA ASP A 26 -4.41 -21.82 0.41
C ASP A 26 -4.46 -21.54 -1.09
N VAL A 27 -3.29 -21.30 -1.67
CA VAL A 27 -3.13 -20.96 -3.10
C VAL A 27 -3.55 -22.15 -3.97
N GLU A 28 -3.14 -23.37 -3.60
CA GLU A 28 -3.46 -24.58 -4.37
C GLU A 28 -4.97 -24.81 -4.43
N ARG A 29 -5.63 -24.80 -3.27
CA ARG A 29 -7.09 -24.97 -3.22
C ARG A 29 -7.82 -23.85 -3.97
N THR A 30 -7.31 -22.62 -3.93
CA THR A 30 -7.92 -21.51 -4.64
C THR A 30 -7.94 -21.73 -6.15
N VAL A 31 -6.89 -22.31 -6.73
CA VAL A 31 -6.80 -22.57 -8.18
C VAL A 31 -7.38 -23.93 -8.59
N LYS A 32 -7.41 -24.92 -7.70
CA LYS A 32 -7.88 -26.27 -7.98
C LYS A 32 -9.33 -26.34 -8.52
N TYR A 33 -10.16 -25.42 -8.09
CA TYR A 33 -11.57 -25.38 -8.47
C TYR A 33 -11.85 -24.38 -9.60
N ALA A 34 -10.82 -24.02 -10.38
CA ALA A 34 -11.03 -23.32 -11.62
C ALA A 34 -11.79 -24.20 -12.63
N ASP A 35 -12.60 -23.57 -13.47
CA ASP A 35 -13.18 -24.25 -14.62
C ASP A 35 -12.05 -24.75 -15.54
N PRO A 36 -11.99 -26.05 -15.88
CA PRO A 36 -10.95 -26.59 -16.77
C PRO A 36 -10.90 -25.88 -18.12
N GLN A 37 -12.04 -25.37 -18.62
CA GLN A 37 -12.13 -24.62 -19.88
C GLN A 37 -11.79 -23.14 -19.73
N ASN A 38 -11.74 -22.61 -18.49
CA ASN A 38 -11.35 -21.26 -18.17
C ASN A 38 -10.44 -21.22 -16.91
N PRO A 39 -9.14 -21.48 -17.06
CA PRO A 39 -8.20 -21.49 -15.94
C PRO A 39 -8.16 -20.20 -15.12
N ASN A 40 -8.64 -19.08 -15.68
CA ASN A 40 -8.73 -17.81 -14.96
C ASN A 40 -10.01 -17.66 -14.10
N SER A 41 -10.91 -18.65 -14.13
CA SER A 41 -12.15 -18.67 -13.32
C SER A 41 -11.93 -19.14 -11.89
N HIS A 42 -10.68 -19.33 -11.44
CA HIS A 42 -10.37 -19.74 -10.08
C HIS A 42 -10.93 -18.75 -9.03
N GLN A 43 -11.04 -19.21 -7.79
CA GLN A 43 -11.75 -18.48 -6.72
C GLN A 43 -11.09 -17.15 -6.27
N LEU A 44 -9.91 -16.80 -6.78
CA LEU A 44 -9.18 -15.60 -6.38
C LEU A 44 -10.04 -14.33 -6.46
N ASN A 45 -10.70 -14.11 -7.61
CA ASN A 45 -11.51 -12.91 -7.80
C ASN A 45 -12.70 -12.83 -6.85
N ALA A 46 -13.35 -13.96 -6.56
CA ALA A 46 -14.45 -14.03 -5.59
C ALA A 46 -13.97 -13.70 -4.17
N LYS A 47 -12.84 -14.29 -3.76
CA LYS A 47 -12.23 -14.04 -2.45
C LYS A 47 -11.81 -12.58 -2.30
N ARG A 48 -11.18 -11.97 -3.33
CA ARG A 48 -10.79 -10.55 -3.29
C ARG A 48 -12.00 -9.62 -3.21
N ARG A 49 -13.06 -9.89 -3.99
CA ARG A 49 -14.31 -9.13 -3.87
C ARG A 49 -14.91 -9.23 -2.47
N LEU A 50 -14.95 -10.42 -1.89
CA LEU A 50 -15.42 -10.62 -0.52
C LEU A 50 -14.59 -9.79 0.46
N HIS A 51 -13.25 -9.88 0.43
CA HIS A 51 -12.37 -9.15 1.33
C HIS A 51 -12.61 -7.63 1.27
N ASN A 52 -12.86 -7.09 0.08
CA ASN A 52 -13.15 -5.65 -0.08
C ASN A 52 -14.48 -5.21 0.56
N THR A 53 -15.36 -6.15 0.90
CA THR A 53 -16.62 -5.86 1.63
C THR A 53 -16.47 -6.00 3.16
N LEU A 54 -15.34 -6.47 3.64
CA LEU A 54 -15.08 -6.77 5.05
C LEU A 54 -14.15 -5.71 5.64
N PRO A 55 -14.66 -4.79 6.49
CA PRO A 55 -13.91 -3.59 6.92
C PRO A 55 -12.67 -3.88 7.76
N HIS A 56 -12.59 -5.04 8.45
CA HIS A 56 -11.45 -5.39 9.26
C HIS A 56 -10.44 -6.28 8.51
N VAL A 57 -10.78 -6.78 7.31
CA VAL A 57 -9.86 -7.57 6.49
C VAL A 57 -8.89 -6.67 5.74
N ASN A 58 -7.66 -6.61 6.23
CA ASN A 58 -6.62 -5.72 5.73
C ASN A 58 -5.54 -6.44 4.92
N GLY A 59 -5.62 -7.75 4.80
CA GLY A 59 -4.64 -8.49 4.03
C GLY A 59 -4.85 -10.00 4.02
N THR A 60 -3.93 -10.69 3.35
CA THR A 60 -3.95 -12.14 3.19
C THR A 60 -2.58 -12.72 3.47
N VAL A 61 -2.55 -13.86 4.14
CA VAL A 61 -1.35 -14.70 4.32
C VAL A 61 -1.46 -15.88 3.37
N LEU A 62 -0.63 -15.89 2.34
CA LEU A 62 -0.64 -16.96 1.33
C LEU A 62 0.20 -18.17 1.79
N TRP A 63 -0.29 -19.37 1.59
CA TRP A 63 0.40 -20.63 1.82
C TRP A 63 -0.04 -21.67 0.77
N TYR A 64 0.84 -22.58 0.27
CA TYR A 64 2.27 -22.52 0.57
C TYR A 64 2.99 -21.48 -0.29
N ALA A 65 4.04 -20.88 0.24
CA ALA A 65 4.85 -19.92 -0.51
C ALA A 65 5.36 -20.48 -1.85
N LYS A 66 5.75 -21.76 -1.88
CA LYS A 66 6.17 -22.44 -3.11
C LYS A 66 5.12 -22.34 -4.22
N ASN A 67 3.85 -22.62 -3.92
CA ASN A 67 2.76 -22.60 -4.90
C ASN A 67 2.57 -21.20 -5.52
N PHE A 68 2.78 -20.16 -4.72
CA PHE A 68 2.77 -18.77 -5.20
C PHE A 68 4.00 -18.48 -6.07
N CYS A 69 5.20 -18.92 -5.65
CA CYS A 69 6.44 -18.71 -6.42
C CYS A 69 6.42 -19.47 -7.75
N ASP A 70 5.88 -20.67 -7.77
CA ASP A 70 5.71 -21.48 -8.99
C ASP A 70 4.57 -20.97 -9.90
N ASN A 71 3.84 -19.95 -9.44
CA ASN A 71 2.73 -19.33 -10.18
C ASN A 71 1.66 -20.33 -10.64
N ILE A 72 1.32 -21.31 -9.80
CA ILE A 72 0.31 -22.31 -10.15
C ILE A 72 -1.01 -21.63 -10.55
N GLY A 73 -1.66 -22.11 -11.60
CA GLY A 73 -2.91 -21.57 -12.10
C GLY A 73 -2.86 -20.06 -12.40
N ASN A 74 -1.69 -19.50 -12.72
CA ASN A 74 -1.48 -18.06 -12.93
C ASN A 74 -1.82 -17.17 -11.73
N TYR A 75 -1.86 -17.72 -10.51
CA TYR A 75 -2.26 -17.00 -9.30
C TYR A 75 -1.38 -15.78 -9.03
N ALA A 76 -0.05 -15.96 -9.01
CA ALA A 76 0.88 -14.86 -8.75
C ALA A 76 0.81 -13.78 -9.82
N THR A 77 0.65 -14.16 -11.10
CA THR A 77 0.47 -13.24 -12.22
C THR A 77 -0.82 -12.42 -12.05
N ALA A 78 -1.94 -13.06 -11.70
CA ALA A 78 -3.21 -12.38 -11.46
C ALA A 78 -3.12 -11.39 -10.28
N MET A 79 -2.44 -11.78 -9.20
CA MET A 79 -2.20 -10.90 -8.05
C MET A 79 -1.35 -9.68 -8.42
N ARG A 80 -0.21 -9.87 -9.10
CA ARG A 80 0.71 -8.79 -9.50
C ARG A 80 0.09 -7.81 -10.48
N ASN A 81 -0.65 -8.32 -11.47
CA ASN A 81 -1.25 -7.47 -12.51
C ASN A 81 -2.56 -6.80 -12.07
N GLY A 82 -3.20 -7.31 -11.05
CA GLY A 82 -4.47 -6.81 -10.51
C GLY A 82 -4.33 -6.23 -9.11
N TYR A 83 -4.52 -7.05 -8.11
CA TYR A 83 -4.68 -6.63 -6.71
C TYR A 83 -3.42 -6.06 -6.07
N TRP A 84 -2.23 -6.50 -6.48
CA TRP A 84 -0.93 -6.03 -5.98
C TRP A 84 -0.16 -5.19 -7.00
N LYS A 85 -0.88 -4.62 -7.95
CA LYS A 85 -0.28 -3.78 -8.99
C LYS A 85 0.42 -2.54 -8.43
N TYR A 86 -0.11 -1.99 -7.35
CA TYR A 86 0.41 -0.79 -6.70
C TYR A 86 0.91 -1.11 -5.29
N PRO A 87 1.89 -0.33 -4.76
CA PRO A 87 2.31 -0.45 -3.38
C PRO A 87 1.14 -0.23 -2.42
N ALA A 88 1.16 -0.92 -1.27
CA ALA A 88 0.20 -0.70 -0.20
C ALA A 88 0.93 -0.31 1.09
N LEU A 89 0.30 0.56 1.88
CA LEU A 89 0.74 0.84 3.24
C LEU A 89 0.33 -0.32 4.14
N GLN A 90 1.11 -0.53 5.20
CA GLN A 90 0.70 -1.45 6.25
C GLN A 90 -0.55 -0.90 6.97
N PRO A 91 -1.49 -1.75 7.38
CA PRO A 91 -2.66 -1.29 8.13
C PRO A 91 -2.27 -0.54 9.39
N MET A 92 -3.01 0.49 9.71
CA MET A 92 -2.89 1.20 10.98
C MET A 92 -3.23 0.29 12.16
N MET A 93 -2.62 0.56 13.30
CA MET A 93 -2.89 -0.13 14.57
C MET A 93 -3.50 0.83 15.60
N PRO A 94 -4.74 1.31 15.39
CA PRO A 94 -5.36 2.35 16.20
C PRO A 94 -5.61 1.93 17.66
N PHE A 95 -5.61 0.62 17.92
CA PHE A 95 -5.69 0.09 19.29
C PHE A 95 -4.40 0.26 20.10
N ILE A 96 -3.26 0.58 19.45
CA ILE A 96 -1.98 0.90 20.10
C ILE A 96 -1.77 2.42 20.09
N ASP A 97 -1.93 3.06 18.94
CA ASP A 97 -1.81 4.51 18.76
C ASP A 97 -2.58 4.96 17.50
N ASP A 98 -3.39 6.00 17.64
CA ASP A 98 -4.24 6.57 16.59
C ASP A 98 -3.79 7.99 16.17
N LYS A 99 -2.61 8.44 16.64
CA LYS A 99 -2.11 9.79 16.42
C LYS A 99 -1.07 9.82 15.30
N ALA A 100 -1.43 10.44 14.20
CA ALA A 100 -0.51 10.62 13.10
C ALA A 100 0.68 11.53 13.47
N PRO A 101 1.89 11.24 12.95
CA PRO A 101 3.05 12.10 13.11
C PRO A 101 2.84 13.45 12.41
N LYS A 102 3.71 14.42 12.67
CA LYS A 102 3.69 15.69 11.93
C LYS A 102 4.17 15.46 10.49
N LYS A 103 3.64 16.26 9.55
CA LYS A 103 4.06 16.21 8.14
C LYS A 103 5.51 16.65 7.96
N PRO A 104 6.20 16.18 6.90
CA PRO A 104 7.52 16.66 6.51
C PRO A 104 7.56 18.18 6.31
N LYS A 105 8.74 18.78 6.50
CA LYS A 105 8.95 20.22 6.35
C LYS A 105 9.98 20.52 5.26
N HIS A 106 9.97 21.75 4.77
CA HIS A 106 10.97 22.29 3.83
C HIS A 106 11.19 21.40 2.60
N VAL A 107 10.08 20.91 2.01
CA VAL A 107 10.15 20.10 0.79
C VAL A 107 10.68 20.96 -0.36
N LYS A 108 11.84 20.60 -0.91
CA LYS A 108 12.50 21.32 -2.01
C LYS A 108 13.22 20.39 -2.98
N PRO A 109 13.09 20.61 -4.29
CA PRO A 109 13.93 19.94 -5.27
C PRO A 109 15.29 20.66 -5.38
N ILE A 110 16.37 19.89 -5.51
CA ILE A 110 17.75 20.39 -5.62
C ILE A 110 18.49 19.52 -6.62
N TRP A 111 19.34 20.14 -7.45
CA TRP A 111 20.31 19.43 -8.25
C TRP A 111 21.51 19.04 -7.38
N THR A 112 21.93 17.81 -7.53
CA THR A 112 23.10 17.21 -6.87
C THR A 112 23.96 16.51 -7.92
N ASP A 113 25.16 16.05 -7.55
CA ASP A 113 26.01 15.25 -8.44
C ASP A 113 25.32 13.94 -8.88
N ASP A 114 24.40 13.40 -8.05
CA ASP A 114 23.61 12.21 -8.37
C ASP A 114 22.34 12.49 -9.19
N GLY A 115 22.08 13.76 -9.55
CA GLY A 115 20.93 14.20 -10.35
C GLY A 115 19.92 15.06 -9.58
N TYR A 116 18.71 15.13 -10.10
CA TYR A 116 17.64 15.97 -9.51
C TYR A 116 16.94 15.23 -8.38
N VAL A 117 16.94 15.81 -7.19
CA VAL A 117 16.50 15.15 -5.96
C VAL A 117 15.52 16.02 -5.18
N LEU A 118 14.43 15.43 -4.72
CA LEU A 118 13.48 16.07 -3.82
C LEU A 118 13.87 15.75 -2.37
N PHE A 119 14.20 16.77 -1.59
CA PHE A 119 14.56 16.68 -0.18
C PHE A 119 13.45 17.21 0.72
N TRP A 120 13.42 16.72 1.95
CA TRP A 120 12.58 17.24 3.03
C TRP A 120 13.24 17.04 4.39
N ASN A 121 12.80 17.80 5.37
CA ASN A 121 13.24 17.64 6.75
C ASN A 121 12.27 16.72 7.49
N ALA A 122 12.82 15.77 8.24
CA ALA A 122 12.05 14.94 9.16
C ALA A 122 11.31 15.82 10.18
N PRO A 123 10.03 15.56 10.47
CA PRO A 123 9.33 16.24 11.53
C PRO A 123 9.86 15.78 12.90
N ARG A 124 9.88 16.68 13.89
CA ARG A 124 10.19 16.31 15.27
C ARG A 124 8.97 15.69 15.95
N GLY A 125 9.08 14.45 16.41
CA GLY A 125 8.14 13.80 17.32
C GLY A 125 8.47 14.13 18.77
N LYS A 126 7.44 14.09 19.65
CA LYS A 126 7.63 14.27 21.10
C LYS A 126 7.74 12.93 21.82
N LYS A 127 7.04 11.91 21.35
CA LYS A 127 7.01 10.56 21.91
C LYS A 127 7.60 9.60 20.90
N TRP A 128 7.98 8.41 21.34
CA TRP A 128 8.57 7.37 20.51
C TRP A 128 7.64 6.90 19.37
N ASN A 129 6.32 6.94 19.57
CA ASN A 129 5.29 6.58 18.61
C ASN A 129 4.90 7.74 17.65
N ASP A 130 5.20 9.00 18.02
CA ASP A 130 4.96 10.18 17.17
C ASP A 130 6.13 10.45 16.18
N VAL A 131 7.20 9.64 16.22
CA VAL A 131 8.37 9.83 15.36
C VAL A 131 8.12 9.24 13.98
N ALA A 132 8.34 10.03 12.94
CA ALA A 132 8.31 9.55 11.57
C ALA A 132 9.44 8.53 11.33
N VAL A 133 9.10 7.32 10.91
CA VAL A 133 10.06 6.23 10.59
C VAL A 133 10.15 5.95 9.10
N LYS A 134 9.13 6.32 8.34
CA LYS A 134 9.08 6.22 6.87
C LYS A 134 8.34 7.42 6.29
N TYR A 135 8.47 7.58 4.99
CA TYR A 135 7.77 8.59 4.19
C TYR A 135 7.13 7.93 2.99
N VAL A 136 5.96 8.41 2.61
CA VAL A 136 5.33 8.05 1.35
C VAL A 136 5.46 9.22 0.41
N VAL A 137 5.93 8.96 -0.79
CA VAL A 137 6.06 9.94 -1.87
C VAL A 137 5.02 9.63 -2.92
N TYR A 138 4.14 10.57 -3.15
CA TYR A 138 3.10 10.51 -4.18
C TYR A 138 3.44 11.47 -5.32
N ARG A 139 3.02 11.13 -6.55
CA ARG A 139 3.13 11.99 -7.72
C ARG A 139 1.76 12.16 -8.36
N PHE A 140 1.35 13.40 -8.53
CA PHE A 140 0.12 13.82 -9.18
C PHE A 140 0.43 14.69 -10.40
N ASP A 141 -0.43 14.67 -11.41
CA ASP A 141 -0.36 15.59 -12.53
C ASP A 141 -0.69 17.03 -12.09
N LYS A 142 -0.25 18.00 -12.89
CA LYS A 142 -0.57 19.41 -12.61
C LYS A 142 -2.09 19.62 -12.64
N GLY A 143 -2.66 20.10 -11.52
CA GLY A 143 -4.08 20.39 -11.38
C GLY A 143 -4.91 19.21 -10.89
N GLU A 144 -4.33 18.02 -10.77
CA GLU A 144 -4.99 16.85 -10.21
C GLU A 144 -5.25 17.02 -8.70
N HIS A 145 -6.40 16.53 -8.23
CA HIS A 145 -6.73 16.51 -6.82
C HIS A 145 -5.81 15.54 -6.07
N ILE A 146 -5.23 16.01 -4.95
CA ILE A 146 -4.35 15.16 -4.13
C ILE A 146 -5.20 14.22 -3.29
N ASN A 147 -5.17 12.94 -3.66
CA ASN A 147 -5.81 11.85 -2.93
C ASN A 147 -4.76 10.82 -2.52
N THR A 148 -4.44 10.73 -1.23
CA THR A 148 -3.45 9.77 -0.70
C THR A 148 -4.00 8.36 -0.57
N GLU A 149 -5.31 8.16 -0.71
CA GLU A 149 -5.93 6.83 -0.77
C GLU A 149 -5.72 6.13 -2.13
N ASP A 150 -5.30 6.89 -3.16
CA ASP A 150 -4.98 6.32 -4.47
C ASP A 150 -3.55 5.76 -4.49
N ALA A 151 -3.44 4.46 -4.28
CA ALA A 151 -2.16 3.74 -4.28
C ALA A 151 -1.41 3.84 -5.62
N SER A 152 -2.09 4.12 -6.74
CA SER A 152 -1.46 4.30 -8.06
C SER A 152 -0.56 5.54 -8.12
N LYS A 153 -0.73 6.46 -7.20
CA LYS A 153 0.07 7.69 -7.09
C LYS A 153 1.34 7.52 -6.25
N ILE A 154 1.48 6.42 -5.52
CA ILE A 154 2.66 6.12 -4.73
C ILE A 154 3.84 5.81 -5.66
N VAL A 155 4.88 6.63 -5.60
CA VAL A 155 6.13 6.42 -6.36
C VAL A 155 7.27 5.92 -5.48
N ALA A 156 7.18 6.09 -4.16
CA ALA A 156 8.11 5.50 -3.20
C ALA A 156 7.54 5.42 -1.78
N ILE A 157 7.97 4.39 -1.04
CA ILE A 157 7.86 4.28 0.41
C ILE A 157 9.28 4.12 0.93
N THR A 158 9.81 5.08 1.70
CA THR A 158 11.24 5.14 2.02
C THR A 158 11.48 5.64 3.46
N PRO A 159 12.49 5.12 4.18
CA PRO A 159 12.95 5.71 5.43
C PRO A 159 13.85 6.95 5.22
N LYS A 160 14.28 7.20 3.98
CA LYS A 160 15.15 8.33 3.64
C LYS A 160 14.35 9.63 3.56
N THR A 161 15.02 10.76 3.80
CA THR A 161 14.43 12.10 3.69
C THR A 161 14.62 12.73 2.32
N PHE A 162 14.78 11.91 1.30
CA PHE A 162 14.91 12.32 -0.09
C PHE A 162 14.37 11.27 -1.07
N TYR A 163 14.05 11.74 -2.28
CA TYR A 163 13.62 10.92 -3.41
C TYR A 163 14.28 11.43 -4.70
N LYS A 164 14.93 10.54 -5.46
CA LYS A 164 15.53 10.88 -6.76
C LYS A 164 14.41 11.05 -7.79
N LEU A 165 14.31 12.25 -8.34
CA LEU A 165 13.28 12.59 -9.32
C LEU A 165 13.67 12.04 -10.70
N PRO A 166 12.73 11.45 -11.46
CA PRO A 166 12.99 10.98 -12.82
C PRO A 166 12.97 12.17 -13.79
N TYR A 167 14.04 12.99 -13.77
CA TYR A 167 14.14 14.17 -14.62
C TYR A 167 14.36 13.75 -16.09
N GLU A 168 13.61 14.35 -17.00
CA GLU A 168 13.71 14.16 -18.45
C GLU A 168 14.18 15.45 -19.12
N ASP A 169 13.29 16.41 -19.37
CA ASP A 169 13.56 17.62 -20.16
C ASP A 169 13.02 18.92 -19.52
N GLY A 170 12.46 18.85 -18.34
CA GLY A 170 11.91 19.99 -17.59
C GLY A 170 10.59 20.54 -18.12
N LYS A 171 9.92 19.86 -19.05
CA LYS A 171 8.66 20.34 -19.65
C LYS A 171 7.43 19.93 -18.88
N LYS A 172 7.43 18.71 -18.35
CA LYS A 172 6.28 18.16 -17.61
C LYS A 172 6.22 18.70 -16.19
N LYS A 173 5.01 19.08 -15.76
CA LYS A 173 4.78 19.65 -14.42
C LYS A 173 3.98 18.68 -13.57
N TYR A 174 4.54 18.35 -12.41
CA TYR A 174 3.93 17.45 -11.43
C TYR A 174 3.79 18.13 -10.07
N VAL A 175 2.93 17.56 -9.23
CA VAL A 175 2.86 17.86 -7.80
C VAL A 175 3.31 16.64 -7.04
N TYR A 176 4.43 16.73 -6.34
CA TYR A 176 4.84 15.73 -5.38
C TYR A 176 4.23 16.04 -4.03
N ALA A 177 3.63 15.03 -3.42
CA ALA A 177 3.05 15.08 -2.09
C ALA A 177 3.80 14.07 -1.21
N ILE A 178 4.27 14.52 -0.05
CA ILE A 178 5.03 13.69 0.87
C ILE A 178 4.31 13.64 2.22
N THR A 179 4.14 12.45 2.76
CA THR A 179 3.61 12.21 4.09
C THR A 179 4.65 11.51 4.95
N SER A 180 4.46 11.55 6.25
CA SER A 180 5.26 10.81 7.23
C SER A 180 4.43 9.65 7.76
N LEU A 181 5.04 8.50 7.97
CA LEU A 181 4.47 7.35 8.67
C LEU A 181 5.21 7.13 9.98
N ASP A 182 4.48 6.87 11.05
CA ASP A 182 5.03 6.38 12.31
C ASP A 182 5.14 4.85 12.33
N ARG A 183 5.47 4.29 13.49
CA ARG A 183 5.61 2.83 13.68
C ARG A 183 4.28 2.07 13.63
N MET A 184 3.15 2.74 13.89
CA MET A 184 1.81 2.16 13.83
C MET A 184 1.13 2.40 12.50
N SER A 185 1.89 2.88 11.50
CA SER A 185 1.44 3.21 10.14
C SER A 185 0.41 4.34 10.09
N ASN A 186 0.35 5.20 11.13
CA ASN A 186 -0.45 6.40 11.06
C ASN A 186 0.20 7.38 10.07
N GLU A 187 -0.58 7.85 9.11
CA GLU A 187 -0.11 8.72 8.05
C GLU A 187 -0.41 10.20 8.35
N SER A 188 0.60 11.05 8.18
CA SER A 188 0.49 12.48 8.43
C SER A 188 -0.29 13.21 7.34
N ARG A 189 -0.65 14.47 7.60
CA ARG A 189 -1.06 15.39 6.55
C ARG A 189 0.07 15.57 5.52
N VAL A 190 -0.32 15.95 4.30
CA VAL A 190 0.56 16.13 3.15
C VAL A 190 1.44 17.38 3.27
N ALA A 191 2.70 17.26 2.89
CA ALA A 191 3.57 18.37 2.46
C ALA A 191 3.74 18.27 0.95
N LYS A 192 3.47 19.32 0.20
CA LYS A 192 3.46 19.29 -1.27
C LYS A 192 4.46 20.26 -1.91
N LYS A 193 4.98 19.90 -3.08
CA LYS A 193 5.86 20.73 -3.91
C LYS A 193 5.56 20.51 -5.39
N LYS A 194 5.46 21.59 -6.14
CA LYS A 194 5.43 21.57 -7.61
C LYS A 194 6.84 21.36 -8.14
N VAL A 195 7.00 20.46 -9.09
CA VAL A 195 8.28 20.10 -9.72
C VAL A 195 8.08 20.05 -11.23
N LYS A 196 9.13 20.42 -11.98
CA LYS A 196 9.22 20.24 -13.43
C LYS A 196 10.22 19.11 -13.70
N LEU A 197 9.81 18.12 -14.49
CA LEU A 197 10.62 16.96 -14.88
C LEU A 197 10.79 16.87 -16.38
#